data_00eb52d05231602bd1a2476a1a022ce0
#
_entry.id   00eb52d05231602bd1a2476a1a022ce0
#
_cell.length_a   1.000
_cell.length_b   1.000
_cell.length_c   1.000
_cell.angle_alpha   90.00
_cell.angle_beta   90.00
_cell.angle_gamma   90.00
#
_symmetry.space_group_name_H-M   'P 1'
#
loop_
_entity.id
_entity.type
_entity.pdbx_description
1 polymer ?
#
loop_
_entity_poly.entity_id
_entity_poly.type
_entity_poly.pdbx_seq_one_letter_code
_entity_poly.pdbx_strand_id
1 'polypeptide(L)'
;MSLKKHLEELEAFRANDNEPGIANACFRIGDLFLSKGKWSDAKEYLREAKAICGKLGNEEGSALTAIGLGDVYRNTKNLETARNHYEQALDFFEKEGNEKKIANLMERLGDLSREQGDLSRAMEAFARARIICQNHGDEIGTAHFSERMALVHRQQENFGLAIECFQHALSYYEQHRVLERLAFVLTGLGELHYKTGHPQEALNYFDRALHIYRRLGAGEPAELIAAQIVAIEAELQEEDKGVEEG
;
A
#
# COMPACT_ATOMS: atom_id res chain seq x y z
N MET A 1 10.34 20.31 6.62
CA MET A 1 10.23 21.35 7.69
C MET A 1 10.08 20.69 9.05
N SER A 2 10.56 21.31 10.16
CA SER A 2 10.45 20.71 11.49
C SER A 2 9.06 20.96 12.12
N LEU A 3 8.60 20.05 12.97
CA LEU A 3 7.35 20.19 13.73
C LEU A 3 7.30 21.53 14.50
N LYS A 4 8.41 21.96 15.06
CA LYS A 4 8.54 23.23 15.77
C LYS A 4 8.12 24.42 14.92
N LYS A 5 8.57 24.48 13.66
CA LYS A 5 8.22 25.56 12.73
C LYS A 5 6.72 25.58 12.43
N HIS A 6 6.08 24.42 12.22
CA HIS A 6 4.64 24.37 11.96
C HIS A 6 3.80 24.78 13.18
N LEU A 7 4.28 24.49 14.41
CA LEU A 7 3.63 24.95 15.63
C LEU A 7 3.75 26.48 15.80
N GLU A 8 4.92 27.05 15.51
CA GLU A 8 5.12 28.51 15.53
C GLU A 8 4.22 29.20 14.47
N GLU A 9 4.10 28.65 13.27
CA GLU A 9 3.18 29.13 12.23
C GLU A 9 1.71 29.07 12.71
N LEU A 10 1.30 27.96 13.36
CA LEU A 10 -0.04 27.81 13.89
C LEU A 10 -0.38 28.85 14.95
N GLU A 11 0.53 29.10 15.88
CA GLU A 11 0.36 30.13 16.92
C GLU A 11 0.23 31.53 16.28
N ALA A 12 1.05 31.84 15.27
CA ALA A 12 0.96 33.10 14.56
C ALA A 12 -0.39 33.27 13.82
N PHE A 13 -0.91 32.19 13.20
CA PHE A 13 -2.23 32.25 12.55
C PHE A 13 -3.37 32.39 13.56
N ARG A 14 -3.27 31.73 14.74
CA ARG A 14 -4.25 31.89 15.81
C ARG A 14 -4.26 33.30 16.38
N ALA A 15 -3.08 33.92 16.57
CA ALA A 15 -2.97 35.30 17.06
C ALA A 15 -3.58 36.34 16.11
N ASN A 16 -3.71 36.01 14.81
CA ASN A 16 -4.27 36.91 13.79
C ASN A 16 -5.66 36.47 13.31
N ASP A 17 -6.34 35.56 14.00
CA ASP A 17 -7.63 34.96 13.62
C ASP A 17 -7.71 34.52 12.16
N ASN A 18 -6.58 34.01 11.63
CA ASN A 18 -6.47 33.53 10.25
C ASN A 18 -6.97 32.08 10.13
N GLU A 19 -8.29 31.88 10.07
CA GLU A 19 -8.89 30.53 9.99
C GLU A 19 -8.34 29.67 8.84
N PRO A 20 -8.18 30.18 7.58
CA PRO A 20 -7.54 29.38 6.53
C PRO A 20 -6.11 28.97 6.84
N GLY A 21 -5.33 29.86 7.44
CA GLY A 21 -3.97 29.56 7.91
C GLY A 21 -3.93 28.50 9.01
N ILE A 22 -4.84 28.58 9.98
CA ILE A 22 -5.00 27.60 11.06
C ILE A 22 -5.32 26.22 10.46
N ALA A 23 -6.32 26.13 9.55
CA ALA A 23 -6.70 24.87 8.93
C ALA A 23 -5.53 24.21 8.19
N ASN A 24 -4.77 24.97 7.41
CA ASN A 24 -3.60 24.46 6.68
C ASN A 24 -2.49 24.01 7.64
N ALA A 25 -2.17 24.81 8.65
CA ALA A 25 -1.14 24.46 9.64
C ALA A 25 -1.53 23.19 10.42
N CYS A 26 -2.79 23.10 10.87
CA CYS A 26 -3.30 21.92 11.54
C CYS A 26 -3.24 20.66 10.64
N PHE A 27 -3.63 20.78 9.36
CA PHE A 27 -3.51 19.67 8.40
C PHE A 27 -2.06 19.19 8.27
N ARG A 28 -1.10 20.10 8.08
CA ARG A 28 0.33 19.76 7.94
C ARG A 28 0.92 19.15 9.21
N ILE A 29 0.52 19.62 10.38
CA ILE A 29 0.93 19.06 11.68
C ILE A 29 0.33 17.67 11.84
N GLY A 30 -0.93 17.49 11.51
CA GLY A 30 -1.60 16.19 11.53
C GLY A 30 -0.92 15.17 10.63
N ASP A 31 -0.60 15.54 9.39
CA ASP A 31 0.13 14.70 8.44
C ASP A 31 1.53 14.32 8.97
N LEU A 32 2.24 15.27 9.59
CA LEU A 32 3.53 14.99 10.22
C LEU A 32 3.41 14.02 11.41
N PHE A 33 2.34 14.07 12.18
CA PHE A 33 2.09 13.12 13.25
C PHE A 33 1.69 11.73 12.69
N LEU A 34 0.93 11.69 11.58
CA LEU A 34 0.64 10.45 10.84
C LEU A 34 1.93 9.73 10.44
N SER A 35 2.86 10.46 9.82
CA SER A 35 4.14 9.89 9.37
C SER A 35 5.02 9.36 10.51
N LYS A 36 4.76 9.80 11.76
CA LYS A 36 5.45 9.34 12.98
C LYS A 36 4.68 8.29 13.77
N GLY A 37 3.53 7.83 13.28
CA GLY A 37 2.68 6.88 13.99
C GLY A 37 2.00 7.45 15.24
N LYS A 38 1.98 8.77 15.42
CA LYS A 38 1.34 9.44 16.56
C LYS A 38 -0.13 9.71 16.28
N TRP A 39 -0.92 8.63 16.29
CA TRP A 39 -2.31 8.63 15.83
C TRP A 39 -3.23 9.55 16.62
N SER A 40 -3.04 9.68 17.95
CA SER A 40 -3.85 10.54 18.80
C SER A 40 -3.64 12.02 18.47
N ASP A 41 -2.37 12.44 18.40
CA ASP A 41 -2.02 13.83 18.07
C ASP A 41 -2.50 14.18 16.65
N ALA A 42 -2.26 13.27 15.68
CA ALA A 42 -2.73 13.44 14.30
C ALA A 42 -4.25 13.67 14.25
N LYS A 43 -5.02 12.88 15.00
CA LYS A 43 -6.48 12.97 15.04
C LYS A 43 -6.97 14.33 15.53
N GLU A 44 -6.35 14.88 16.56
CA GLU A 44 -6.74 16.18 17.13
C GLU A 44 -6.56 17.28 16.09
N TYR A 45 -5.37 17.40 15.51
CA TYR A 45 -5.08 18.43 14.51
C TYR A 45 -5.91 18.26 13.24
N LEU A 46 -6.09 17.05 12.73
CA LEU A 46 -6.91 16.81 11.54
C LEU A 46 -8.39 17.11 11.77
N ARG A 47 -8.92 16.87 12.99
CA ARG A 47 -10.29 17.25 13.32
C ARG A 47 -10.48 18.76 13.39
N GLU A 48 -9.53 19.48 13.98
CA GLU A 48 -9.55 20.95 14.00
C GLU A 48 -9.52 21.49 12.57
N ALA A 49 -8.60 21.00 11.74
CA ALA A 49 -8.51 21.39 10.33
C ALA A 49 -9.84 21.13 9.58
N LYS A 50 -10.43 19.94 9.75
CA LYS A 50 -11.69 19.57 9.11
C LYS A 50 -12.85 20.48 9.55
N ALA A 51 -12.95 20.80 10.83
CA ALA A 51 -14.00 21.67 11.37
C ALA A 51 -13.89 23.08 10.78
N ILE A 52 -12.68 23.63 10.67
CA ILE A 52 -12.45 24.95 10.08
C ILE A 52 -12.74 24.91 8.58
N CYS A 53 -12.27 23.92 7.84
CA CYS A 53 -12.59 23.78 6.42
C CYS A 53 -14.11 23.73 6.17
N GLY A 54 -14.85 22.99 7.02
CA GLY A 54 -16.31 22.93 6.93
C GLY A 54 -16.99 24.29 7.16
N LYS A 55 -16.52 25.10 8.12
CA LYS A 55 -17.02 26.46 8.36
C LYS A 55 -16.75 27.39 7.18
N LEU A 56 -15.60 27.24 6.55
CA LEU A 56 -15.16 28.07 5.43
C LEU A 56 -15.74 27.64 4.08
N GLY A 57 -16.50 26.53 4.02
CA GLY A 57 -16.96 25.95 2.77
C GLY A 57 -15.81 25.41 1.88
N ASN A 58 -14.64 25.14 2.47
CA ASN A 58 -13.50 24.56 1.77
C ASN A 58 -13.67 23.04 1.64
N GLU A 59 -14.37 22.62 0.59
CA GLU A 59 -14.67 21.20 0.34
C GLU A 59 -13.40 20.37 0.07
N GLU A 60 -12.44 20.93 -0.69
CA GLU A 60 -11.16 20.25 -0.94
C GLU A 60 -10.38 20.02 0.36
N GLY A 61 -10.25 21.05 1.20
CA GLY A 61 -9.61 20.93 2.51
C GLY A 61 -10.31 19.91 3.40
N SER A 62 -11.65 19.87 3.37
CA SER A 62 -12.45 18.87 4.08
C SER A 62 -12.18 17.44 3.57
N ALA A 63 -12.08 17.24 2.25
CA ALA A 63 -11.77 15.96 1.64
C ALA A 63 -10.33 15.50 1.98
N LEU A 64 -9.34 16.40 1.90
CA LEU A 64 -7.96 16.08 2.25
C LEU A 64 -7.81 15.70 3.75
N THR A 65 -8.47 16.44 4.63
CA THR A 65 -8.47 16.10 6.07
C THR A 65 -9.22 14.79 6.36
N ALA A 66 -10.26 14.49 5.57
CA ALA A 66 -10.95 13.20 5.66
C ALA A 66 -10.02 12.04 5.32
N ILE A 67 -9.17 12.15 4.28
CA ILE A 67 -8.16 11.12 3.98
C ILE A 67 -7.26 10.87 5.20
N GLY A 68 -6.70 11.92 5.78
CA GLY A 68 -5.83 11.81 6.96
C GLY A 68 -6.54 11.18 8.17
N LEU A 69 -7.81 11.55 8.43
CA LEU A 69 -8.62 10.92 9.47
C LEU A 69 -8.90 9.45 9.17
N GLY A 70 -9.16 9.10 7.92
CA GLY A 70 -9.27 7.71 7.47
C GLY A 70 -8.01 6.91 7.80
N ASP A 71 -6.83 7.46 7.52
CA ASP A 71 -5.54 6.82 7.84
C ASP A 71 -5.38 6.63 9.36
N VAL A 72 -5.75 7.62 10.18
CA VAL A 72 -5.77 7.48 11.65
C VAL A 72 -6.66 6.33 12.09
N TYR A 73 -7.90 6.31 11.61
CA TYR A 73 -8.88 5.31 12.02
C TYR A 73 -8.52 3.90 11.54
N ARG A 74 -7.95 3.76 10.35
CA ARG A 74 -7.43 2.48 9.85
C ARG A 74 -6.33 1.95 10.77
N ASN A 75 -5.35 2.79 11.12
CA ASN A 75 -4.23 2.40 11.98
C ASN A 75 -4.66 2.12 13.44
N THR A 76 -5.74 2.74 13.90
CA THR A 76 -6.35 2.45 15.21
C THR A 76 -7.40 1.33 15.15
N LYS A 77 -7.47 0.59 14.02
CA LYS A 77 -8.37 -0.56 13.79
C LYS A 77 -9.88 -0.23 13.83
N ASN A 78 -10.25 1.02 13.69
CA ASN A 78 -11.64 1.43 13.49
C ASN A 78 -11.95 1.50 11.99
N LEU A 79 -12.07 0.32 11.38
CA LEU A 79 -12.10 0.17 9.92
C LEU A 79 -13.36 0.77 9.28
N GLU A 80 -14.52 0.69 9.93
CA GLU A 80 -15.75 1.29 9.42
C GLU A 80 -15.68 2.82 9.38
N THR A 81 -15.15 3.43 10.44
CA THR A 81 -14.97 4.90 10.46
C THR A 81 -13.95 5.33 9.41
N ALA A 82 -12.89 4.54 9.22
CA ALA A 82 -11.90 4.79 8.16
C ALA A 82 -12.55 4.78 6.77
N ARG A 83 -13.38 3.77 6.48
CA ARG A 83 -14.13 3.66 5.23
C ARG A 83 -14.98 4.90 4.97
N ASN A 84 -15.79 5.31 5.94
CA ASN A 84 -16.66 6.47 5.81
C ASN A 84 -15.88 7.76 5.47
N HIS A 85 -14.69 7.93 6.06
CA HIS A 85 -13.84 9.07 5.77
C HIS A 85 -13.24 9.01 4.36
N TYR A 86 -12.80 7.83 3.90
CA TYR A 86 -12.27 7.67 2.54
C TYR A 86 -13.37 7.84 1.48
N GLU A 87 -14.58 7.30 1.71
CA GLU A 87 -15.73 7.46 0.81
C GLU A 87 -16.18 8.93 0.72
N GLN A 88 -16.20 9.66 1.84
CA GLN A 88 -16.47 11.10 1.82
C GLN A 88 -15.47 11.89 0.94
N ALA A 89 -14.18 11.54 1.03
CA ALA A 89 -13.17 12.16 0.19
C ALA A 89 -13.30 11.74 -1.28
N LEU A 90 -13.65 10.48 -1.52
CA LEU A 90 -13.85 9.93 -2.86
C LEU A 90 -14.98 10.66 -3.59
N ASP A 91 -16.13 10.83 -2.94
CA ASP A 91 -17.28 11.55 -3.52
C ASP A 91 -16.91 12.97 -4.00
N PHE A 92 -16.06 13.64 -3.25
CA PHE A 92 -15.57 14.97 -3.65
C PHE A 92 -14.66 14.89 -4.88
N PHE A 93 -13.63 14.01 -4.86
CA PHE A 93 -12.68 13.93 -5.96
C PHE A 93 -13.27 13.31 -7.23
N GLU A 94 -14.33 12.50 -7.14
CA GLU A 94 -15.11 12.04 -8.29
C GLU A 94 -15.86 13.18 -8.97
N LYS A 95 -16.49 14.09 -8.20
CA LYS A 95 -17.14 15.28 -8.75
C LYS A 95 -16.16 16.23 -9.42
N GLU A 96 -14.97 16.37 -8.85
CA GLU A 96 -13.89 17.18 -9.41
C GLU A 96 -13.17 16.51 -10.61
N GLY A 97 -13.40 15.22 -10.85
CA GLY A 97 -12.71 14.47 -11.89
C GLY A 97 -11.21 14.29 -11.62
N ASN A 98 -10.78 14.33 -10.34
CA ASN A 98 -9.38 14.20 -9.97
C ASN A 98 -8.94 12.73 -9.91
N GLU A 99 -8.68 12.14 -11.08
CA GLU A 99 -8.39 10.71 -11.23
C GLU A 99 -7.17 10.26 -10.40
N LYS A 100 -6.16 11.11 -10.23
CA LYS A 100 -5.01 10.78 -9.39
C LYS A 100 -5.40 10.59 -7.91
N LYS A 101 -6.26 11.46 -7.38
CA LYS A 101 -6.77 11.33 -6.01
C LYS A 101 -7.73 10.14 -5.89
N ILE A 102 -8.53 9.89 -6.91
CA ILE A 102 -9.42 8.72 -6.99
C ILE A 102 -8.59 7.44 -6.92
N ALA A 103 -7.53 7.27 -7.73
CA ALA A 103 -6.67 6.09 -7.71
C ALA A 103 -6.03 5.86 -6.33
N ASN A 104 -5.56 6.92 -5.68
CA ASN A 104 -5.00 6.86 -4.33
C ASN A 104 -6.04 6.45 -3.27
N LEU A 105 -7.28 6.93 -3.38
CA LEU A 105 -8.38 6.53 -2.49
C LEU A 105 -8.84 5.10 -2.75
N MET A 106 -8.85 4.66 -4.02
CA MET A 106 -9.13 3.27 -4.38
C MET A 106 -8.08 2.32 -3.76
N GLU A 107 -6.81 2.71 -3.72
CA GLU A 107 -5.78 1.93 -3.01
C GLU A 107 -6.13 1.77 -1.53
N ARG A 108 -6.44 2.88 -0.84
CA ARG A 108 -6.79 2.85 0.60
C ARG A 108 -8.03 2.03 0.89
N LEU A 109 -9.07 2.18 0.08
CA LEU A 109 -10.32 1.42 0.20
C LEU A 109 -10.12 -0.06 -0.13
N GLY A 110 -9.29 -0.36 -1.12
CA GLY A 110 -8.92 -1.73 -1.48
C GLY A 110 -8.15 -2.42 -0.36
N ASP A 111 -7.15 -1.75 0.20
CA ASP A 111 -6.41 -2.27 1.35
C ASP A 111 -7.31 -2.49 2.56
N LEU A 112 -8.20 -1.53 2.83
CA LEU A 112 -9.17 -1.63 3.93
C LEU A 112 -10.10 -2.82 3.75
N SER A 113 -10.62 -3.02 2.53
CA SER A 113 -11.49 -4.15 2.19
C SER A 113 -10.76 -5.48 2.33
N ARG A 114 -9.49 -5.54 1.90
CA ARG A 114 -8.64 -6.72 2.05
C ARG A 114 -8.37 -7.04 3.53
N GLU A 115 -8.14 -6.03 4.39
CA GLU A 115 -7.98 -6.20 5.85
C GLU A 115 -9.27 -6.72 6.52
N GLN A 116 -10.44 -6.38 5.98
CA GLN A 116 -11.75 -6.87 6.43
C GLN A 116 -12.13 -8.24 5.86
N GLY A 117 -11.33 -8.78 4.94
CA GLY A 117 -11.61 -10.03 4.24
C GLY A 117 -12.60 -9.91 3.08
N ASP A 118 -13.04 -8.70 2.73
CA ASP A 118 -13.89 -8.44 1.56
C ASP A 118 -13.01 -8.34 0.30
N LEU A 119 -12.60 -9.52 -0.17
CA LEU A 119 -11.67 -9.65 -1.29
C LEU A 119 -12.28 -9.19 -2.61
N SER A 120 -13.60 -9.26 -2.74
CA SER A 120 -14.31 -8.78 -3.93
C SER A 120 -14.21 -7.26 -4.06
N ARG A 121 -14.53 -6.52 -2.99
CA ARG A 121 -14.38 -5.06 -2.98
C ARG A 121 -12.92 -4.62 -3.12
N ALA A 122 -11.99 -5.37 -2.52
CA ALA A 122 -10.57 -5.07 -2.69
C ALA A 122 -10.16 -5.17 -4.16
N MET A 123 -10.59 -6.23 -4.85
CA MET A 123 -10.31 -6.43 -6.27
C MET A 123 -10.92 -5.33 -7.14
N GLU A 124 -12.17 -4.95 -6.92
CA GLU A 124 -12.84 -3.86 -7.65
C GLU A 124 -12.08 -2.54 -7.50
N ALA A 125 -11.67 -2.21 -6.28
CA ALA A 125 -10.93 -0.98 -5.99
C ALA A 125 -9.56 -0.96 -6.70
N PHE A 126 -8.78 -2.03 -6.59
CA PHE A 126 -7.47 -2.10 -7.25
C PHE A 126 -7.58 -2.15 -8.78
N ALA A 127 -8.58 -2.84 -9.32
CA ALA A 127 -8.81 -2.87 -10.76
C ALA A 127 -9.18 -1.48 -11.31
N ARG A 128 -10.05 -0.74 -10.61
CA ARG A 128 -10.39 0.64 -10.98
C ARG A 128 -9.17 1.56 -10.95
N ALA A 129 -8.37 1.49 -9.89
CA ALA A 129 -7.14 2.27 -9.78
C ALA A 129 -6.13 1.93 -10.89
N ARG A 130 -5.98 0.65 -11.23
CA ARG A 130 -5.12 0.21 -12.34
C ARG A 130 -5.56 0.78 -13.68
N ILE A 131 -6.89 0.76 -13.97
CA ILE A 131 -7.44 1.33 -15.21
C ILE A 131 -7.13 2.83 -15.29
N ILE A 132 -7.28 3.57 -14.20
CA ILE A 132 -6.93 5.00 -14.15
C ILE A 132 -5.44 5.19 -14.51
N CYS A 133 -4.54 4.43 -13.90
CA CYS A 133 -3.12 4.50 -14.20
C CYS A 133 -2.81 4.17 -15.66
N GLN A 134 -3.45 3.15 -16.22
CA GLN A 134 -3.30 2.77 -17.63
C GLN A 134 -3.74 3.89 -18.58
N ASN A 135 -4.88 4.52 -18.31
CA ASN A 135 -5.41 5.62 -19.12
C ASN A 135 -4.49 6.85 -19.14
N HIS A 136 -3.73 7.05 -18.06
CA HIS A 136 -2.76 8.14 -17.94
C HIS A 136 -1.33 7.77 -18.34
N GLY A 137 -1.08 6.54 -18.78
CA GLY A 137 0.27 6.06 -19.09
C GLY A 137 1.18 5.95 -17.85
N ASP A 138 0.59 5.86 -16.66
CA ASP A 138 1.32 5.63 -15.41
C ASP A 138 1.66 4.13 -15.29
N GLU A 139 2.75 3.74 -15.90
CA GLU A 139 3.21 2.36 -15.91
C GLU A 139 3.59 1.87 -14.50
N ILE A 140 4.18 2.74 -13.67
CA ILE A 140 4.51 2.38 -12.29
C ILE A 140 3.26 2.12 -11.44
N GLY A 141 2.26 2.97 -11.57
CA GLY A 141 0.97 2.78 -10.93
C GLY A 141 0.28 1.50 -11.42
N THR A 142 0.35 1.22 -12.73
CA THR A 142 -0.20 -0.01 -13.32
C THR A 142 0.48 -1.26 -12.74
N ALA A 143 1.81 -1.28 -12.64
CA ALA A 143 2.56 -2.37 -12.03
C ALA A 143 2.23 -2.52 -10.54
N HIS A 144 2.15 -1.41 -9.81
CA HIS A 144 1.79 -1.39 -8.40
C HIS A 144 0.40 -2.01 -8.15
N PHE A 145 -0.61 -1.62 -8.91
CA PHE A 145 -1.96 -2.19 -8.74
C PHE A 145 -2.04 -3.64 -9.23
N SER A 146 -1.24 -4.05 -10.21
CA SER A 146 -1.12 -5.46 -10.57
C SER A 146 -0.55 -6.29 -9.42
N GLU A 147 0.49 -5.79 -8.72
CA GLU A 147 1.01 -6.40 -7.50
C GLU A 147 -0.08 -6.52 -6.40
N ARG A 148 -0.87 -5.46 -6.18
CA ARG A 148 -1.98 -5.48 -5.21
C ARG A 148 -3.04 -6.52 -5.56
N MET A 149 -3.41 -6.63 -6.83
CA MET A 149 -4.36 -7.65 -7.32
C MET A 149 -3.80 -9.06 -7.15
N ALA A 150 -2.49 -9.27 -7.38
CA ALA A 150 -1.84 -10.56 -7.14
C ALA A 150 -1.98 -11.01 -5.67
N LEU A 151 -1.84 -10.09 -4.72
CA LEU A 151 -2.03 -10.38 -3.29
C LEU A 151 -3.47 -10.79 -2.97
N VAL A 152 -4.46 -10.17 -3.62
CA VAL A 152 -5.87 -10.55 -3.45
C VAL A 152 -6.12 -11.94 -4.04
N HIS A 153 -5.66 -12.21 -5.26
CA HIS A 153 -5.78 -13.52 -5.90
C HIS A 153 -5.08 -14.62 -5.08
N ARG A 154 -3.90 -14.33 -4.52
CA ARG A 154 -3.21 -15.26 -3.62
C ARG A 154 -4.05 -15.58 -2.38
N GLN A 155 -4.71 -14.60 -1.80
CA GLN A 155 -5.58 -14.78 -0.63
C GLN A 155 -6.87 -15.54 -0.97
N GLN A 156 -7.34 -15.46 -2.23
CA GLN A 156 -8.45 -16.26 -2.77
C GLN A 156 -8.02 -17.66 -3.23
N GLU A 157 -6.73 -18.01 -3.10
CA GLU A 157 -6.13 -19.25 -3.61
C GLU A 157 -6.20 -19.40 -5.14
N ASN A 158 -6.44 -18.31 -5.86
CA ASN A 158 -6.40 -18.23 -7.31
C ASN A 158 -4.95 -18.07 -7.80
N PHE A 159 -4.11 -19.11 -7.55
CA PHE A 159 -2.67 -19.01 -7.73
C PHE A 159 -2.25 -18.68 -9.16
N GLY A 160 -2.94 -19.21 -10.17
CA GLY A 160 -2.64 -18.88 -11.58
C GLY A 160 -2.79 -17.39 -11.87
N LEU A 161 -3.92 -16.78 -11.46
CA LEU A 161 -4.16 -15.35 -11.64
C LEU A 161 -3.19 -14.48 -10.81
N ALA A 162 -2.81 -14.96 -9.61
CA ALA A 162 -1.81 -14.29 -8.80
C ALA A 162 -0.44 -14.25 -9.51
N ILE A 163 -0.03 -15.36 -10.12
CA ILE A 163 1.22 -15.46 -10.90
C ILE A 163 1.18 -14.49 -12.07
N GLU A 164 0.11 -14.46 -12.88
CA GLU A 164 -0.03 -13.54 -14.01
C GLU A 164 0.08 -12.07 -13.57
N CYS A 165 -0.60 -11.69 -12.49
CA CYS A 165 -0.56 -10.34 -11.96
C CYS A 165 0.85 -9.97 -11.44
N PHE A 166 1.54 -10.86 -10.76
CA PHE A 166 2.91 -10.64 -10.32
C PHE A 166 3.90 -10.58 -11.50
N GLN A 167 3.73 -11.40 -12.53
CA GLN A 167 4.58 -11.36 -13.73
C GLN A 167 4.46 -10.02 -14.47
N HIS A 168 3.26 -9.46 -14.52
CA HIS A 168 3.06 -8.12 -15.07
C HIS A 168 3.83 -7.05 -14.28
N ALA A 169 3.77 -7.09 -12.94
CA ALA A 169 4.52 -6.17 -12.09
C ALA A 169 6.04 -6.42 -12.18
N LEU A 170 6.47 -7.69 -12.25
CA LEU A 170 7.86 -8.11 -12.38
C LEU A 170 8.52 -7.45 -13.60
N SER A 171 7.88 -7.55 -14.77
CA SER A 171 8.41 -6.98 -16.02
C SER A 171 8.76 -5.50 -15.89
N TYR A 172 7.87 -4.72 -15.29
CA TYR A 172 8.11 -3.29 -15.06
C TYR A 172 9.26 -3.06 -14.05
N TYR A 173 9.23 -3.74 -12.90
CA TYR A 173 10.22 -3.51 -11.85
C TYR A 173 11.64 -3.96 -12.24
N GLU A 174 11.76 -4.98 -13.11
CA GLU A 174 13.05 -5.39 -13.70
C GLU A 174 13.58 -4.31 -14.63
N GLN A 175 12.75 -3.86 -15.57
CA GLN A 175 13.13 -2.86 -16.57
C GLN A 175 13.59 -1.55 -15.92
N HIS A 176 12.91 -1.13 -14.85
CA HIS A 176 13.19 0.15 -14.17
C HIS A 176 14.02 0.01 -12.90
N ARG A 177 14.50 -1.20 -12.58
CA ARG A 177 15.36 -1.50 -11.43
C ARG A 177 14.79 -1.01 -10.09
N VAL A 178 13.49 -1.18 -9.87
CA VAL A 178 12.81 -0.86 -8.59
C VAL A 178 13.07 -2.00 -7.62
N LEU A 179 14.28 -2.04 -7.05
CA LEU A 179 14.83 -3.23 -6.39
C LEU A 179 13.98 -3.75 -5.23
N GLU A 180 13.44 -2.87 -4.36
CA GLU A 180 12.62 -3.30 -3.22
C GLU A 180 11.35 -4.02 -3.67
N ARG A 181 10.65 -3.44 -4.68
CA ARG A 181 9.43 -4.04 -5.24
C ARG A 181 9.75 -5.30 -6.03
N LEU A 182 10.85 -5.28 -6.77
CA LEU A 182 11.33 -6.44 -7.50
C LEU A 182 11.56 -7.64 -6.58
N ALA A 183 12.29 -7.45 -5.46
CA ALA A 183 12.52 -8.51 -4.49
C ALA A 183 11.22 -9.05 -3.89
N PHE A 184 10.29 -8.16 -3.56
CA PHE A 184 8.98 -8.54 -3.03
C PHE A 184 8.18 -9.40 -4.02
N VAL A 185 8.10 -8.99 -5.29
CA VAL A 185 7.38 -9.73 -6.33
C VAL A 185 8.03 -11.08 -6.62
N LEU A 186 9.36 -11.14 -6.67
CA LEU A 186 10.11 -12.40 -6.83
C LEU A 186 9.83 -13.37 -5.67
N THR A 187 9.79 -12.87 -4.44
CA THR A 187 9.40 -13.67 -3.26
C THR A 187 7.99 -14.25 -3.42
N GLY A 188 7.02 -13.39 -3.82
CA GLY A 188 5.64 -13.82 -4.04
C GLY A 188 5.50 -14.87 -5.14
N LEU A 189 6.25 -14.73 -6.25
CA LEU A 189 6.30 -15.75 -7.31
C LEU A 189 6.92 -17.05 -6.82
N GLY A 190 8.01 -16.99 -6.06
CA GLY A 190 8.63 -18.17 -5.45
C GLY A 190 7.64 -18.94 -4.57
N GLU A 191 6.94 -18.23 -3.67
CA GLU A 191 5.91 -18.84 -2.81
C GLU A 191 4.77 -19.49 -3.61
N LEU A 192 4.32 -18.85 -4.69
CA LEU A 192 3.25 -19.38 -5.52
C LEU A 192 3.67 -20.59 -6.32
N HIS A 193 4.86 -20.57 -6.93
CA HIS A 193 5.40 -21.71 -7.65
C HIS A 193 5.62 -22.92 -6.73
N TYR A 194 6.14 -22.69 -5.52
CA TYR A 194 6.26 -23.76 -4.53
C TYR A 194 4.90 -24.37 -4.16
N LYS A 195 3.89 -23.52 -3.86
CA LYS A 195 2.53 -23.98 -3.56
C LYS A 195 1.83 -24.72 -4.70
N THR A 196 2.22 -24.45 -5.93
CA THR A 196 1.66 -25.10 -7.12
C THR A 196 2.46 -26.33 -7.57
N GLY A 197 3.42 -26.79 -6.77
CA GLY A 197 4.19 -28.01 -7.04
C GLY A 197 5.33 -27.82 -8.05
N HIS A 198 5.87 -26.59 -8.16
CA HIS A 198 6.98 -26.24 -9.03
C HIS A 198 8.20 -25.78 -8.20
N PRO A 199 8.81 -26.65 -7.40
CA PRO A 199 9.87 -26.23 -6.45
C PRO A 199 11.14 -25.72 -7.13
N GLN A 200 11.48 -26.21 -8.31
CA GLN A 200 12.67 -25.73 -9.05
C GLN A 200 12.50 -24.29 -9.53
N GLU A 201 11.33 -23.94 -10.05
CA GLU A 201 10.99 -22.55 -10.41
C GLU A 201 10.94 -21.65 -9.17
N ALA A 202 10.43 -22.17 -8.05
CA ALA A 202 10.40 -21.45 -6.78
C ALA A 202 11.82 -21.09 -6.31
N LEU A 203 12.76 -22.04 -6.35
CA LEU A 203 14.17 -21.83 -6.02
C LEU A 203 14.78 -20.71 -6.88
N ASN A 204 14.52 -20.72 -8.18
CA ASN A 204 15.03 -19.67 -9.08
C ASN A 204 14.55 -18.27 -8.67
N TYR A 205 13.27 -18.12 -8.34
CA TYR A 205 12.72 -16.85 -7.89
C TYR A 205 13.27 -16.43 -6.53
N PHE A 206 13.40 -17.35 -5.59
CA PHE A 206 13.95 -17.09 -4.26
C PHE A 206 15.43 -16.70 -4.31
N ASP A 207 16.25 -17.35 -5.13
CA ASP A 207 17.66 -16.98 -5.30
C ASP A 207 17.81 -15.54 -5.81
N ARG A 208 17.00 -15.17 -6.79
CA ARG A 208 16.98 -13.80 -7.33
C ARG A 208 16.54 -12.80 -6.26
N ALA A 209 15.50 -13.12 -5.49
CA ALA A 209 15.03 -12.27 -4.38
C ALA A 209 16.12 -12.12 -3.30
N LEU A 210 16.75 -13.22 -2.89
CA LEU A 210 17.82 -13.25 -1.90
C LEU A 210 19.01 -12.39 -2.31
N HIS A 211 19.43 -12.49 -3.58
CA HIS A 211 20.50 -11.64 -4.11
C HIS A 211 20.17 -10.16 -3.97
N ILE A 212 18.94 -9.76 -4.29
CA ILE A 212 18.50 -8.36 -4.19
C ILE A 212 18.41 -7.91 -2.72
N TYR A 213 17.81 -8.70 -1.83
CA TYR A 213 17.73 -8.34 -0.41
C TYR A 213 19.10 -8.18 0.24
N ARG A 214 20.06 -9.08 -0.07
CA ARG A 214 21.45 -8.93 0.39
C ARG A 214 22.08 -7.64 -0.11
N ARG A 215 21.88 -7.28 -1.38
CA ARG A 215 22.38 -6.03 -1.97
C ARG A 215 21.75 -4.79 -1.34
N LEU A 216 20.49 -4.85 -0.91
CA LEU A 216 19.78 -3.78 -0.21
C LEU A 216 20.15 -3.69 1.28
N GLY A 217 20.90 -4.66 1.82
CA GLY A 217 21.17 -4.75 3.26
C GLY A 217 19.95 -5.12 4.10
N ALA A 218 18.91 -5.69 3.48
CA ALA A 218 17.67 -6.12 4.14
C ALA A 218 17.90 -7.51 4.79
N GLY A 219 18.49 -7.53 5.99
CA GLY A 219 18.93 -8.76 6.67
C GLY A 219 17.80 -9.74 6.97
N GLU A 220 16.73 -9.29 7.62
CA GLU A 220 15.61 -10.15 8.01
C GLU A 220 14.90 -10.82 6.81
N PRO A 221 14.49 -10.12 5.73
CA PRO A 221 13.96 -10.77 4.55
C PRO A 221 14.94 -11.72 3.88
N ALA A 222 16.24 -11.40 3.85
CA ALA A 222 17.25 -12.25 3.26
C ALA A 222 17.40 -13.58 4.04
N GLU A 223 17.37 -13.54 5.37
CA GLU A 223 17.44 -14.74 6.23
C GLU A 223 16.23 -15.64 6.05
N LEU A 224 15.02 -15.05 5.96
CA LEU A 224 13.78 -15.79 5.71
C LEU A 224 13.81 -16.53 4.38
N ILE A 225 14.21 -15.85 3.30
CA ILE A 225 14.31 -16.47 1.98
C ILE A 225 15.39 -17.55 1.93
N ALA A 226 16.55 -17.31 2.56
CA ALA A 226 17.60 -18.32 2.63
C ALA A 226 17.12 -19.60 3.36
N ALA A 227 16.35 -19.46 4.43
CA ALA A 227 15.76 -20.58 5.14
C ALA A 227 14.76 -21.36 4.27
N GLN A 228 13.93 -20.66 3.48
CA GLN A 228 13.00 -21.30 2.55
C GLN A 228 13.74 -22.09 1.45
N ILE A 229 14.81 -21.54 0.88
CA ILE A 229 15.63 -22.21 -0.11
C ILE A 229 16.17 -23.54 0.47
N VAL A 230 16.79 -23.49 1.64
CA VAL A 230 17.35 -24.68 2.30
C VAL A 230 16.27 -25.74 2.56
N ALA A 231 15.08 -25.32 2.98
CA ALA A 231 13.97 -26.25 3.23
C ALA A 231 13.52 -26.96 1.95
N ILE A 232 13.35 -26.23 0.86
CA ILE A 232 12.93 -26.79 -0.44
C ILE A 232 14.00 -27.70 -1.02
N GLU A 233 15.27 -27.33 -0.92
CA GLU A 233 16.39 -28.19 -1.38
C GLU A 233 16.46 -29.49 -0.60
N ALA A 234 16.21 -29.47 0.71
CA ALA A 234 16.18 -30.68 1.53
C ALA A 234 15.01 -31.61 1.13
N GLU A 235 13.82 -31.07 0.89
CA GLU A 235 12.67 -31.85 0.42
C GLU A 235 12.96 -32.53 -0.92
N LEU A 236 13.53 -31.81 -1.88
CA LEU A 236 13.89 -32.39 -3.19
C LEU A 236 14.93 -33.52 -3.09
N GLN A 237 15.92 -33.38 -2.18
CA GLN A 237 16.92 -34.42 -1.95
C GLN A 237 16.34 -35.66 -1.30
N GLU A 238 15.31 -35.53 -0.48
CA GLU A 238 14.61 -36.66 0.11
C GLU A 238 13.76 -37.42 -0.92
N GLU A 239 13.09 -36.68 -1.79
CA GLU A 239 12.30 -37.24 -2.90
C GLU A 239 13.20 -38.07 -3.86
N ASP A 240 14.35 -37.51 -4.25
CA ASP A 240 15.29 -38.19 -5.15
C ASP A 240 15.81 -39.50 -4.54
N LYS A 241 16.13 -39.53 -3.23
CA LYS A 241 16.58 -40.75 -2.55
C LYS A 241 15.47 -41.83 -2.47
N GLY A 242 14.22 -41.40 -2.25
CA GLY A 242 13.09 -42.33 -2.22
C GLY A 242 12.78 -42.95 -3.57
N VAL A 243 13.12 -42.30 -4.67
CA VAL A 243 12.98 -42.85 -6.04
C VAL A 243 14.10 -43.83 -6.39
N GLU A 244 15.32 -43.68 -5.83
CA GLU A 244 16.44 -44.57 -6.09
C GLU A 244 16.34 -45.92 -5.28
N GLU A 245 15.58 -45.92 -4.17
CA GLU A 245 15.43 -47.10 -3.29
C GLU A 245 14.15 -47.91 -3.59
N GLY A 246 13.28 -47.53 -4.52
CA GLY A 246 12.03 -48.21 -4.88
C GLY A 246 12.03 -48.78 -6.30
#